data_e58f296fef0282cb24be136fec01d67e
#
_entry.id   e58f296fef0282cb24be136fec01d67e
#
_cell.length_a   1.000
_cell.length_b   1.000
_cell.length_c   1.000
_cell.angle_alpha   90.00
_cell.angle_beta   90.00
_cell.angle_gamma   90.00
#
_symmetry.space_group_name_H-M   'P 1'
#
loop_
_entity.id
_entity.type
_entity.pdbx_description
1 polymer ?
#
loop_
_entity_poly.entity_id
_entity_poly.type
_entity_poly.pdbx_seq_one_letter_code
_entity_poly.pdbx_strand_id
1 'polypeptide(L)'
;GLVYKKKSYVNWCPDCNTVLANEQVEGGKCWRHGKTDVIQKELSQWYFKITEYAEELLQGHEELRGHWPEQVLAMQKNWIGKSTGAEVDFILDFDYKGNNENIVKNEKGEVVITVFTTRADTLFGATYLTLAPEHPLVEEVILKQNPEIREKVEAMINEDKISRTAEDKEKEGVFTGLYVINPINNVKVPLWIGNYVLIDYGTGAVMAVPAHDARDLAFAKKYDLPIKIVVNPVDKDGNVHELTLEETFENIFTGNGIMTNSGEFDGISNEDGKIKIVEKLEKLGKGKATVNYRLHDWLISRQRYWGTPIPVI
;
A
#
# COMPACT_ATOMS: atom_id res chain seq x y z
N GLY A 1 -18.90 5.63 18.39
CA GLY A 1 -18.15 6.82 18.72
C GLY A 1 -17.02 7.10 17.75
N LEU A 2 -16.61 8.37 17.71
CA LEU A 2 -15.57 8.87 16.79
C LEU A 2 -14.15 8.68 17.34
N VAL A 3 -14.00 8.14 18.54
CA VAL A 3 -12.68 7.91 19.18
C VAL A 3 -12.52 6.43 19.46
N TYR A 4 -11.34 5.92 19.14
CA TYR A 4 -10.98 4.53 19.40
C TYR A 4 -9.51 4.39 19.78
N LYS A 5 -9.16 3.25 20.32
CA LYS A 5 -7.79 2.92 20.74
C LYS A 5 -7.28 1.75 19.93
N LYS A 6 -6.08 1.88 19.36
CA LYS A 6 -5.38 0.79 18.68
C LYS A 6 -3.89 0.83 18.97
N LYS A 7 -3.23 -0.30 18.80
CA LYS A 7 -1.78 -0.39 18.72
C LYS A 7 -1.32 0.03 17.32
N SER A 8 -0.29 0.86 17.26
CA SER A 8 0.39 1.21 16.00
C SER A 8 1.83 1.63 16.27
N TYR A 9 2.65 1.56 15.24
CA TYR A 9 3.98 2.15 15.27
C TYR A 9 3.87 3.67 15.23
N VAL A 10 4.56 4.34 16.14
CA VAL A 10 4.56 5.80 16.27
C VAL A 10 5.99 6.29 16.42
N ASN A 11 6.23 7.53 15.96
CA ASN A 11 7.50 8.21 16.18
C ASN A 11 7.68 8.47 17.67
N TRP A 12 8.70 7.90 18.26
CA TRP A 12 9.01 8.03 19.69
C TRP A 12 10.37 8.69 19.92
N CYS A 13 10.39 9.73 20.72
CA CYS A 13 11.64 10.30 21.21
C CYS A 13 11.95 9.75 22.60
N PRO A 14 13.05 9.01 22.79
CA PRO A 14 13.42 8.45 24.08
C PRO A 14 13.75 9.55 25.13
N ASP A 15 14.32 10.67 24.72
CA ASP A 15 14.65 11.77 25.64
C ASP A 15 13.41 12.58 26.06
N CYS A 16 12.46 12.81 25.13
CA CYS A 16 11.18 13.43 25.46
C CYS A 16 10.24 12.51 26.21
N ASN A 17 10.44 11.20 26.12
CA ASN A 17 9.51 10.15 26.59
C ASN A 17 8.08 10.36 26.06
N THR A 18 7.95 10.66 24.76
CA THR A 18 6.63 10.94 24.14
C THR A 18 6.60 10.63 22.67
N VAL A 19 5.37 10.46 22.16
CA VAL A 19 5.09 10.37 20.74
C VAL A 19 5.29 11.72 20.06
N LEU A 20 5.89 11.71 18.88
CA LEU A 20 6.07 12.88 18.03
C LEU A 20 5.14 12.80 16.81
N ALA A 21 4.64 13.96 16.37
CA ALA A 21 4.05 14.11 15.05
C ALA A 21 5.14 14.06 13.97
N ASN A 22 4.77 13.78 12.71
CA ASN A 22 5.76 13.71 11.62
C ASN A 22 6.52 15.03 11.45
N GLU A 23 5.85 16.17 11.62
CA GLU A 23 6.44 17.52 11.55
C GLU A 23 7.43 17.82 12.69
N GLN A 24 7.48 16.97 13.70
CA GLN A 24 8.39 17.07 14.84
C GLN A 24 9.61 16.16 14.68
N VAL A 25 9.75 15.52 13.52
CA VAL A 25 10.90 14.68 13.16
C VAL A 25 11.62 15.35 12.01
N GLU A 26 12.83 15.84 12.26
CA GLU A 26 13.66 16.55 11.30
C GLU A 26 14.91 15.70 11.00
N GLY A 27 15.03 15.19 9.78
CA GLY A 27 16.16 14.33 9.38
C GLY A 27 16.35 13.10 10.29
N GLY A 28 15.23 12.47 10.73
CA GLY A 28 15.26 11.33 11.64
C GLY A 28 15.50 11.69 13.11
N LYS A 29 15.65 12.97 13.43
CA LYS A 29 15.93 13.48 14.77
C LYS A 29 14.72 14.16 15.40
N CYS A 30 14.68 14.18 16.72
CA CYS A 30 13.68 14.93 17.47
C CYS A 30 13.90 16.45 17.31
N TRP A 31 12.88 17.19 16.87
CA TRP A 31 12.91 18.65 16.70
C TRP A 31 13.38 19.43 17.95
N ARG A 32 13.13 18.87 19.15
CA ARG A 32 13.52 19.46 20.44
C ARG A 32 14.93 19.03 20.87
N HIS A 33 15.29 17.78 20.58
CA HIS A 33 16.58 17.19 20.91
C HIS A 33 17.33 16.86 19.62
N GLY A 34 17.84 17.84 18.91
CA GLY A 34 18.39 17.73 17.55
C GLY A 34 19.49 16.68 17.32
N LYS A 35 19.94 15.98 18.38
CA LYS A 35 20.90 14.87 18.29
C LYS A 35 20.27 13.50 18.57
N THR A 36 19.05 13.47 19.11
CA THR A 36 18.36 12.22 19.53
C THR A 36 17.63 11.61 18.35
N ASP A 37 17.97 10.38 18.01
CA ASP A 37 17.30 9.62 16.98
C ASP A 37 15.88 9.29 17.43
N VAL A 38 14.93 9.52 16.52
CA VAL A 38 13.54 9.09 16.68
C VAL A 38 13.43 7.63 16.30
N ILE A 39 12.84 6.83 17.17
CA ILE A 39 12.62 5.41 16.93
C ILE A 39 11.16 5.11 16.66
N GLN A 40 10.87 4.06 15.91
CA GLN A 40 9.54 3.53 15.76
C GLN A 40 9.21 2.65 16.97
N LYS A 41 8.11 2.97 17.66
CA LYS A 41 7.68 2.22 18.86
C LYS A 41 6.22 1.83 18.74
N GLU A 42 5.92 0.57 18.93
CA GLU A 42 4.53 0.12 18.98
C GLU A 42 3.90 0.52 20.31
N LEU A 43 2.87 1.35 20.24
CA LEU A 43 2.12 1.82 21.41
C LEU A 43 0.62 1.77 21.14
N SER A 44 -0.14 1.50 22.18
CA SER A 44 -1.59 1.64 22.16
C SER A 44 -1.97 3.11 22.35
N GLN A 45 -2.58 3.71 21.32
CA GLN A 45 -2.84 5.15 21.23
C GLN A 45 -4.30 5.43 20.86
N TRP A 46 -4.74 6.66 21.16
CA TRP A 46 -6.09 7.15 20.84
C TRP A 46 -6.12 7.85 19.48
N TYR A 47 -7.16 7.54 18.69
CA TYR A 47 -7.38 8.06 17.36
C TYR A 47 -8.77 8.66 17.22
N PHE A 48 -8.88 9.76 16.47
CA PHE A 48 -10.12 10.25 15.91
C PHE A 48 -10.36 9.63 14.54
N LYS A 49 -11.56 9.11 14.29
CA LYS A 49 -12.02 8.58 13.00
C LYS A 49 -12.39 9.70 12.03
N ILE A 50 -11.43 10.55 11.67
CA ILE A 50 -11.65 11.63 10.72
C ILE A 50 -11.93 11.11 9.31
N THR A 51 -11.53 9.89 9.00
CA THR A 51 -11.80 9.22 7.71
C THR A 51 -13.28 8.99 7.46
N GLU A 52 -14.11 8.88 8.50
CA GLU A 52 -15.58 8.77 8.35
C GLU A 52 -16.21 10.02 7.71
N TYR A 53 -15.53 11.16 7.79
CA TYR A 53 -15.97 12.43 7.18
C TYR A 53 -15.32 12.71 5.81
N ALA A 54 -14.50 11.82 5.29
CA ALA A 54 -13.73 12.07 4.07
C ALA A 54 -14.62 12.40 2.87
N GLU A 55 -15.75 11.70 2.70
CA GLU A 55 -16.70 11.95 1.61
C GLU A 55 -17.47 13.26 1.81
N GLU A 56 -17.91 13.53 3.05
CA GLU A 56 -18.60 14.77 3.40
C GLU A 56 -17.70 16.00 3.17
N LEU A 57 -16.41 15.88 3.55
CA LEU A 57 -15.41 16.92 3.29
C LEU A 57 -15.23 17.18 1.79
N LEU A 58 -15.18 16.12 0.96
CA LEU A 58 -15.07 16.27 -0.49
C LEU A 58 -16.33 16.92 -1.10
N GLN A 59 -17.52 16.57 -0.63
CA GLN A 59 -18.76 17.19 -1.08
C GLN A 59 -18.82 18.66 -0.67
N GLY A 60 -18.39 19.01 0.55
CA GLY A 60 -18.31 20.38 1.03
C GLY A 60 -17.42 21.31 0.19
N HIS A 61 -16.46 20.77 -0.57
CA HIS A 61 -15.67 21.59 -1.50
C HIS A 61 -16.52 22.27 -2.57
N GLU A 62 -17.64 21.68 -2.98
CA GLU A 62 -18.51 22.30 -3.98
C GLU A 62 -19.20 23.55 -3.41
N GLU A 63 -19.55 23.55 -2.12
CA GLU A 63 -20.12 24.71 -1.42
C GLU A 63 -19.10 25.85 -1.22
N LEU A 64 -17.82 25.49 -1.11
CA LEU A 64 -16.72 26.44 -0.94
C LEU A 64 -16.23 27.02 -2.26
N ARG A 65 -16.61 26.43 -3.41
CA ARG A 65 -16.20 26.89 -4.74
C ARG A 65 -16.69 28.32 -5.00
N GLY A 66 -15.77 29.17 -5.45
CA GLY A 66 -16.02 30.61 -5.64
C GLY A 66 -15.90 31.46 -4.37
N HIS A 67 -15.83 30.86 -3.18
CA HIS A 67 -15.60 31.55 -1.90
C HIS A 67 -14.18 31.33 -1.38
N TRP A 68 -13.56 30.21 -1.74
CA TRP A 68 -12.19 29.86 -1.38
C TRP A 68 -11.30 29.80 -2.63
N PRO A 69 -9.99 30.08 -2.49
CA PRO A 69 -9.06 29.95 -3.60
C PRO A 69 -9.04 28.51 -4.14
N GLU A 70 -9.16 28.34 -5.45
CA GLU A 70 -9.17 27.03 -6.11
C GLU A 70 -7.91 26.18 -5.77
N GLN A 71 -6.75 26.83 -5.61
CA GLN A 71 -5.52 26.16 -5.20
C GLN A 71 -5.67 25.49 -3.83
N VAL A 72 -6.34 26.14 -2.87
CA VAL A 72 -6.55 25.59 -1.52
C VAL A 72 -7.51 24.39 -1.59
N LEU A 73 -8.59 24.50 -2.36
CA LEU A 73 -9.54 23.38 -2.56
C LEU A 73 -8.83 22.18 -3.22
N ALA A 74 -7.98 22.42 -4.23
CA ALA A 74 -7.20 21.39 -4.87
C ALA A 74 -6.21 20.71 -3.89
N MET A 75 -5.53 21.49 -3.04
CA MET A 75 -4.63 20.95 -2.01
C MET A 75 -5.40 20.08 -1.00
N GLN A 76 -6.56 20.54 -0.54
CA GLN A 76 -7.40 19.77 0.40
C GLN A 76 -7.91 18.47 -0.24
N LYS A 77 -8.40 18.53 -1.49
CA LYS A 77 -8.84 17.36 -2.24
C LYS A 77 -7.70 16.34 -2.39
N ASN A 78 -6.51 16.81 -2.72
CA ASN A 78 -5.33 15.95 -2.83
C ASN A 78 -4.88 15.39 -1.48
N TRP A 79 -5.07 16.14 -0.38
CA TRP A 79 -4.79 15.67 0.98
C TRP A 79 -5.76 14.55 1.38
N ILE A 80 -7.06 14.71 1.12
CA ILE A 80 -8.07 13.67 1.37
C ILE A 80 -7.77 12.45 0.49
N GLY A 81 -7.43 12.68 -0.78
CA GLY A 81 -6.87 11.67 -1.69
C GLY A 81 -7.77 10.47 -1.89
N LYS A 82 -9.03 10.70 -2.33
CA LYS A 82 -9.96 9.63 -2.68
C LYS A 82 -9.45 8.82 -3.87
N SER A 83 -9.35 7.51 -3.71
CA SER A 83 -8.96 6.55 -4.73
C SER A 83 -10.01 5.46 -4.85
N THR A 84 -10.62 5.34 -6.03
CA THR A 84 -11.55 4.24 -6.35
C THR A 84 -10.77 3.11 -6.98
N GLY A 85 -10.96 1.90 -6.48
CA GLY A 85 -10.24 0.72 -6.93
C GLY A 85 -10.88 -0.57 -6.43
N ALA A 86 -10.07 -1.56 -6.17
CA ALA A 86 -10.50 -2.85 -5.64
C ALA A 86 -9.55 -3.36 -4.56
N GLU A 87 -10.11 -4.03 -3.59
CA GLU A 87 -9.39 -4.96 -2.73
C GLU A 87 -9.32 -6.32 -3.43
N VAL A 88 -8.15 -6.94 -3.41
CA VAL A 88 -7.88 -8.23 -4.05
C VAL A 88 -7.17 -9.12 -3.05
N ASP A 89 -7.71 -10.33 -2.85
CA ASP A 89 -7.27 -11.27 -1.85
C ASP A 89 -6.33 -12.34 -2.44
N PHE A 90 -5.06 -12.22 -2.14
CA PHE A 90 -4.04 -13.23 -2.46
C PHE A 90 -3.95 -14.26 -1.34
N ILE A 91 -3.83 -15.52 -1.69
CA ILE A 91 -3.67 -16.60 -0.70
C ILE A 91 -2.19 -16.88 -0.48
N LEU A 92 -1.75 -16.86 0.77
CA LEU A 92 -0.40 -17.26 1.14
C LEU A 92 -0.23 -18.77 0.92
N ASP A 93 0.74 -19.17 0.12
CA ASP A 93 1.07 -20.58 -0.12
C ASP A 93 1.89 -21.14 1.05
N PHE A 94 1.30 -21.12 2.23
CA PHE A 94 1.91 -21.61 3.47
C PHE A 94 0.83 -21.98 4.50
N ASP A 95 0.95 -23.17 5.09
CA ASP A 95 0.00 -23.68 6.09
C ASP A 95 0.32 -23.11 7.48
N TYR A 96 -0.23 -21.94 7.77
CA TYR A 96 -0.08 -21.27 9.05
C TYR A 96 -1.06 -21.80 10.10
N LYS A 97 -0.54 -22.44 11.16
CA LYS A 97 -1.34 -23.03 12.26
C LYS A 97 -1.54 -22.10 13.46
N GLY A 98 -0.98 -20.88 13.46
CA GLY A 98 -1.13 -19.95 14.57
C GLY A 98 -2.52 -19.30 14.63
N ASN A 99 -2.83 -18.65 15.77
CA ASN A 99 -4.08 -17.96 16.07
C ASN A 99 -3.87 -16.47 16.37
N ASN A 100 -3.01 -15.80 15.62
CA ASN A 100 -2.83 -14.35 15.76
C ASN A 100 -4.03 -13.63 15.12
N GLU A 101 -4.74 -12.81 15.90
CA GLU A 101 -5.94 -12.06 15.46
C GLU A 101 -5.66 -11.03 14.36
N ASN A 102 -4.41 -10.60 14.21
CA ASN A 102 -4.00 -9.67 13.15
C ASN A 102 -3.71 -10.37 11.81
N ILE A 103 -3.80 -11.70 11.76
CA ILE A 103 -3.63 -12.47 10.53
C ILE A 103 -4.99 -12.91 10.02
N VAL A 104 -5.38 -12.34 8.87
CA VAL A 104 -6.66 -12.64 8.24
C VAL A 104 -6.62 -14.03 7.60
N LYS A 105 -7.65 -14.82 7.85
CA LYS A 105 -7.85 -16.14 7.24
C LYS A 105 -9.22 -16.19 6.57
N ASN A 106 -9.30 -16.92 5.46
CA ASN A 106 -10.58 -17.23 4.83
C ASN A 106 -11.31 -18.38 5.58
N GLU A 107 -12.50 -18.73 5.10
CA GLU A 107 -13.31 -19.81 5.68
C GLU A 107 -12.63 -21.18 5.67
N LYS A 108 -11.63 -21.39 4.80
CA LYS A 108 -10.82 -22.60 4.73
C LYS A 108 -9.62 -22.60 5.68
N GLY A 109 -9.42 -21.49 6.41
CA GLY A 109 -8.28 -21.31 7.30
C GLY A 109 -6.97 -20.91 6.60
N GLU A 110 -7.02 -20.61 5.29
CA GLU A 110 -5.86 -20.15 4.53
C GLU A 110 -5.60 -18.66 4.81
N VAL A 111 -4.34 -18.29 4.94
CA VAL A 111 -3.96 -16.89 5.18
C VAL A 111 -4.20 -16.04 3.94
N VAL A 112 -4.90 -14.94 4.12
CA VAL A 112 -5.23 -13.98 3.07
C VAL A 112 -4.37 -12.73 3.22
N ILE A 113 -3.78 -12.29 2.12
CA ILE A 113 -3.11 -10.99 1.98
C ILE A 113 -3.94 -10.14 1.03
N THR A 114 -4.67 -9.19 1.59
CA THR A 114 -5.48 -8.26 0.79
C THR A 114 -4.61 -7.12 0.30
N VAL A 115 -4.68 -6.81 -1.00
CA VAL A 115 -4.04 -5.63 -1.59
C VAL A 115 -5.11 -4.68 -2.13
N PHE A 116 -4.85 -3.39 -2.06
CA PHE A 116 -5.67 -2.38 -2.74
C PHE A 116 -5.01 -1.95 -4.04
N THR A 117 -5.77 -1.91 -5.13
CA THR A 117 -5.29 -1.43 -6.42
C THR A 117 -6.33 -0.58 -7.15
N THR A 118 -5.88 0.49 -7.81
CA THR A 118 -6.67 1.26 -8.77
C THR A 118 -6.57 0.69 -10.19
N ARG A 119 -5.70 -0.31 -10.38
CA ARG A 119 -5.37 -0.92 -11.67
C ARG A 119 -5.69 -2.42 -11.66
N ALA A 120 -6.95 -2.78 -11.39
CA ALA A 120 -7.39 -4.18 -11.44
C ALA A 120 -7.18 -4.81 -12.84
N ASP A 121 -7.20 -4.00 -13.90
CA ASP A 121 -6.88 -4.38 -15.27
C ASP A 121 -5.48 -5.02 -15.40
N THR A 122 -4.54 -4.66 -14.56
CA THR A 122 -3.16 -5.18 -14.62
C THR A 122 -2.91 -6.41 -13.75
N LEU A 123 -3.91 -6.96 -13.09
CA LEU A 123 -3.78 -8.06 -12.13
C LEU A 123 -3.14 -9.33 -12.74
N PHE A 124 -3.37 -9.60 -14.02
CA PHE A 124 -2.73 -10.70 -14.76
C PHE A 124 -1.22 -10.50 -14.99
N GLY A 125 -0.75 -9.24 -14.86
CA GLY A 125 0.64 -8.83 -14.95
C GLY A 125 1.35 -8.72 -13.60
N ALA A 126 0.66 -9.03 -12.50
CA ALA A 126 1.27 -9.06 -11.18
C ALA A 126 2.26 -10.22 -11.09
N THR A 127 3.55 -9.91 -11.00
CA THR A 127 4.64 -10.90 -11.01
C THR A 127 5.31 -11.09 -9.66
N TYR A 128 5.05 -10.22 -8.70
CA TYR A 128 5.41 -10.38 -7.30
C TYR A 128 4.47 -9.57 -6.41
N LEU A 129 4.50 -9.85 -5.11
CA LEU A 129 3.76 -9.09 -4.10
C LEU A 129 4.73 -8.60 -3.04
N THR A 130 4.56 -7.37 -2.56
CA THR A 130 5.44 -6.76 -1.57
C THR A 130 4.65 -6.34 -0.33
N LEU A 131 5.16 -6.71 0.84
CA LEU A 131 4.64 -6.30 2.15
C LEU A 131 5.45 -5.11 2.70
N ALA A 132 4.78 -4.29 3.48
CA ALA A 132 5.46 -3.36 4.38
C ALA A 132 6.29 -4.15 5.43
N PRO A 133 7.47 -3.66 5.83
CA PRO A 133 8.28 -4.33 6.86
C PRO A 133 7.54 -4.50 8.19
N GLU A 134 6.60 -3.61 8.50
CA GLU A 134 5.77 -3.61 9.71
C GLU A 134 4.52 -4.49 9.62
N HIS A 135 4.30 -5.18 8.47
CA HIS A 135 3.11 -6.01 8.28
C HIS A 135 3.06 -7.17 9.28
N PRO A 136 1.90 -7.51 9.91
CA PRO A 136 1.80 -8.55 10.94
C PRO A 136 2.35 -9.91 10.53
N LEU A 137 2.23 -10.28 9.26
CA LEU A 137 2.80 -11.53 8.72
C LEU A 137 4.33 -11.58 8.80
N VAL A 138 5.00 -10.44 8.80
CA VAL A 138 6.47 -10.40 8.81
C VAL A 138 7.00 -11.00 10.10
N GLU A 139 6.60 -10.49 11.25
CA GLU A 139 7.07 -11.02 12.54
C GLU A 139 6.46 -12.39 12.85
N GLU A 140 5.16 -12.57 12.59
CA GLU A 140 4.43 -13.76 13.03
C GLU A 140 4.72 -15.00 12.20
N VAL A 141 4.99 -14.84 10.91
CA VAL A 141 5.20 -15.97 10.00
C VAL A 141 6.58 -15.92 9.35
N ILE A 142 6.91 -14.84 8.66
CA ILE A 142 8.06 -14.78 7.76
C ILE A 142 9.37 -14.89 8.53
N LEU A 143 9.57 -14.08 9.58
CA LEU A 143 10.80 -14.09 10.37
C LEU A 143 10.97 -15.35 11.24
N LYS A 144 9.89 -16.08 11.49
CA LYS A 144 9.95 -17.41 12.12
C LYS A 144 10.42 -18.50 11.16
N GLN A 145 10.09 -18.37 9.87
CA GLN A 145 10.51 -19.30 8.81
C GLN A 145 11.89 -18.96 8.26
N ASN A 146 12.22 -17.67 8.18
CA ASN A 146 13.46 -17.15 7.64
C ASN A 146 14.06 -16.08 8.58
N PRO A 147 14.67 -16.48 9.72
CA PRO A 147 15.22 -15.56 10.71
C PRO A 147 16.44 -14.77 10.21
N GLU A 148 17.13 -15.25 9.19
CA GLU A 148 18.33 -14.61 8.63
C GLU A 148 18.06 -13.26 7.95
N ILE A 149 16.82 -12.98 7.56
CA ILE A 149 16.45 -11.68 6.97
C ILE A 149 16.09 -10.62 8.02
N ARG A 150 16.04 -10.97 9.32
CA ARG A 150 15.59 -10.10 10.41
C ARG A 150 16.32 -8.77 10.44
N GLU A 151 17.64 -8.78 10.38
CA GLU A 151 18.46 -7.56 10.44
C GLU A 151 18.11 -6.57 9.33
N LYS A 152 17.89 -7.07 8.11
CA LYS A 152 17.46 -6.23 6.97
C LYS A 152 16.06 -5.65 7.17
N VAL A 153 15.12 -6.44 7.70
CA VAL A 153 13.76 -5.99 7.98
C VAL A 153 13.74 -4.91 9.06
N GLU A 154 14.48 -5.11 10.14
CA GLU A 154 14.60 -4.12 11.23
C GLU A 154 15.25 -2.82 10.74
N ALA A 155 16.24 -2.88 9.86
CA ALA A 155 16.83 -1.71 9.23
C ALA A 155 15.76 -0.93 8.42
N MET A 156 14.91 -1.61 7.63
CA MET A 156 13.82 -1.00 6.88
C MET A 156 12.76 -0.36 7.80
N ILE A 157 12.42 -0.98 8.93
CA ILE A 157 11.46 -0.44 9.91
C ILE A 157 11.99 0.86 10.53
N ASN A 158 13.28 0.89 10.85
CA ASN A 158 13.91 2.05 11.50
C ASN A 158 14.19 3.21 10.54
N GLU A 159 14.05 2.99 9.25
CA GLU A 159 14.21 4.03 8.24
C GLU A 159 13.04 5.02 8.27
N ASP A 160 13.33 6.32 8.12
CA ASP A 160 12.31 7.37 8.09
C ASP A 160 11.31 7.17 6.95
N LYS A 161 10.02 7.19 7.27
CA LYS A 161 8.92 6.92 6.30
C LYS A 161 8.90 7.88 5.12
N ILE A 162 9.25 9.15 5.33
CA ILE A 162 9.30 10.15 4.25
C ILE A 162 10.44 9.81 3.29
N SER A 163 11.60 9.49 3.85
CA SER A 163 12.76 9.04 3.09
C SER A 163 12.47 7.75 2.30
N ARG A 164 11.79 6.78 2.90
CA ARG A 164 11.43 5.50 2.24
C ARG A 164 10.60 5.68 0.96
N THR A 165 9.74 6.71 0.93
CA THR A 165 8.81 6.95 -0.18
C THR A 165 9.30 7.98 -1.20
N ALA A 166 10.46 8.60 -1.00
CA ALA A 166 11.05 9.55 -1.93
C ALA A 166 11.26 8.91 -3.32
N GLU A 167 10.94 9.65 -4.38
CA GLU A 167 11.00 9.14 -5.76
C GLU A 167 12.41 8.78 -6.19
N ASP A 168 13.39 9.57 -5.75
CA ASP A 168 14.81 9.42 -6.05
C ASP A 168 15.50 8.32 -5.25
N LYS A 169 14.83 7.79 -4.23
CA LYS A 169 15.39 6.73 -3.41
C LYS A 169 15.29 5.37 -4.08
N GLU A 170 16.40 4.64 -4.03
CA GLU A 170 16.45 3.26 -4.50
C GLU A 170 15.48 2.36 -3.72
N LYS A 171 14.67 1.60 -4.46
CA LYS A 171 13.72 0.67 -3.88
C LYS A 171 14.45 -0.62 -3.50
N GLU A 172 14.41 -0.95 -2.21
CA GLU A 172 15.07 -2.11 -1.64
C GLU A 172 14.05 -3.09 -1.08
N GLY A 173 14.41 -4.37 -1.16
CA GLY A 173 13.58 -5.43 -0.61
C GLY A 173 14.37 -6.68 -0.28
N VAL A 174 13.68 -7.60 0.37
CA VAL A 174 14.19 -8.93 0.68
C VAL A 174 13.15 -9.98 0.35
N PHE A 175 13.56 -11.05 -0.33
CA PHE A 175 12.70 -12.19 -0.61
C PHE A 175 12.40 -12.95 0.68
N THR A 176 11.11 -13.25 0.91
CA THR A 176 10.68 -13.92 2.15
C THR A 176 10.90 -15.44 2.15
N GLY A 177 11.19 -16.03 1.00
CA GLY A 177 11.18 -17.49 0.80
C GLY A 177 9.77 -18.06 0.59
N LEU A 178 8.73 -17.23 0.69
CA LEU A 178 7.32 -17.62 0.53
C LEU A 178 6.73 -17.10 -0.78
N TYR A 179 5.58 -17.66 -1.14
CA TYR A 179 4.82 -17.32 -2.34
C TYR A 179 3.37 -17.05 -2.01
N VAL A 180 2.69 -16.33 -2.88
CA VAL A 180 1.23 -16.14 -2.84
C VAL A 180 0.60 -16.58 -4.14
N ILE A 181 -0.68 -16.91 -4.09
CA ILE A 181 -1.48 -17.31 -5.25
C ILE A 181 -2.27 -16.10 -5.74
N ASN A 182 -2.02 -15.69 -6.98
CA ASN A 182 -2.82 -14.65 -7.63
C ASN A 182 -4.26 -15.15 -7.84
N PRO A 183 -5.29 -14.46 -7.32
CA PRO A 183 -6.66 -14.95 -7.27
C PRO A 183 -7.32 -15.11 -8.64
N ILE A 184 -6.87 -14.36 -9.67
CA ILE A 184 -7.53 -14.33 -10.98
C ILE A 184 -7.05 -15.43 -11.92
N ASN A 185 -5.77 -15.81 -11.83
CA ASN A 185 -5.14 -16.76 -12.74
C ASN A 185 -4.50 -17.99 -12.05
N ASN A 186 -4.54 -18.03 -10.71
CA ASN A 186 -3.96 -19.07 -9.85
C ASN A 186 -2.43 -19.25 -10.02
N VAL A 187 -1.73 -18.27 -10.54
CA VAL A 187 -0.26 -18.30 -10.67
C VAL A 187 0.37 -17.98 -9.31
N LYS A 188 1.41 -18.75 -8.96
CA LYS A 188 2.25 -18.47 -7.80
C LYS A 188 3.20 -17.31 -8.11
N VAL A 189 3.21 -16.29 -7.26
CA VAL A 189 4.12 -15.15 -7.33
C VAL A 189 4.91 -15.02 -6.04
N PRO A 190 6.20 -14.64 -6.09
CA PRO A 190 7.04 -14.51 -4.90
C PRO A 190 6.56 -13.36 -4.00
N LEU A 191 6.66 -13.59 -2.69
CA LEU A 191 6.34 -12.62 -1.65
C LEU A 191 7.63 -11.95 -1.18
N TRP A 192 7.66 -10.63 -1.23
CA TRP A 192 8.78 -9.78 -0.82
C TRP A 192 8.40 -8.88 0.34
N ILE A 193 9.40 -8.39 1.07
CA ILE A 193 9.28 -7.25 1.97
C ILE A 193 10.04 -6.10 1.32
N GLY A 194 9.42 -4.91 1.22
CA GLY A 194 10.03 -3.76 0.55
C GLY A 194 9.95 -2.48 1.37
N ASN A 195 11.03 -1.69 1.35
CA ASN A 195 11.11 -0.43 2.10
C ASN A 195 10.12 0.63 1.60
N TYR A 196 9.65 0.54 0.36
CA TYR A 196 8.76 1.51 -0.28
C TYR A 196 7.26 1.28 -0.03
N VAL A 197 6.90 0.17 0.64
CA VAL A 197 5.52 -0.11 1.04
C VAL A 197 5.30 0.39 2.47
N LEU A 198 4.22 1.13 2.69
CA LEU A 198 3.85 1.66 4.00
C LEU A 198 2.68 0.90 4.59
N ILE A 199 2.78 0.54 5.87
CA ILE A 199 1.70 -0.14 6.60
C ILE A 199 0.46 0.75 6.78
N ASP A 200 0.66 2.06 6.83
CA ASP A 200 -0.41 3.03 7.05
C ASP A 200 -1.16 3.42 5.75
N TYR A 201 -0.75 2.91 4.60
CA TYR A 201 -1.40 3.19 3.32
C TYR A 201 -1.98 1.90 2.70
N GLY A 202 -3.28 1.92 2.44
CA GLY A 202 -3.98 0.73 1.96
C GLY A 202 -3.99 -0.39 3.00
N THR A 203 -3.52 -1.54 2.60
CA THR A 203 -3.49 -2.77 3.42
C THR A 203 -2.09 -3.12 3.95
N GLY A 204 -1.08 -2.28 3.67
CA GLY A 204 0.31 -2.62 3.95
C GLY A 204 0.90 -3.68 3.02
N ALA A 205 0.19 -3.99 1.93
CA ALA A 205 0.61 -4.91 0.88
C ALA A 205 0.31 -4.32 -0.50
N VAL A 206 1.19 -4.56 -1.47
CA VAL A 206 1.07 -4.07 -2.85
C VAL A 206 1.33 -5.20 -3.82
N MET A 207 0.45 -5.36 -4.81
CA MET A 207 0.77 -6.17 -5.98
C MET A 207 1.66 -5.37 -6.91
N ALA A 208 2.71 -5.97 -7.43
CA ALA A 208 3.66 -5.32 -8.30
C ALA A 208 3.46 -5.72 -9.75
N VAL A 209 3.40 -4.71 -10.62
CA VAL A 209 3.18 -4.88 -12.05
C VAL A 209 4.28 -4.18 -12.84
N PRO A 210 5.45 -4.79 -13.00
CA PRO A 210 6.64 -4.15 -13.58
C PRO A 210 6.48 -3.59 -14.99
N ALA A 211 5.57 -4.14 -15.79
CA ALA A 211 5.32 -3.64 -17.14
C ALA A 211 4.55 -2.30 -17.16
N HIS A 212 3.87 -1.92 -16.06
CA HIS A 212 2.94 -0.80 -16.01
C HIS A 212 3.13 0.14 -14.80
N ASP A 213 4.20 -0.05 -14.01
CA ASP A 213 4.60 0.85 -12.90
C ASP A 213 6.14 0.99 -12.88
N ALA A 214 6.61 2.23 -12.85
CA ALA A 214 8.04 2.55 -12.91
C ALA A 214 8.82 2.05 -11.67
N ARG A 215 8.19 2.10 -10.50
CA ARG A 215 8.81 1.65 -9.24
C ARG A 215 8.95 0.14 -9.26
N ASP A 216 7.91 -0.55 -9.71
CA ASP A 216 7.89 -2.00 -9.81
C ASP A 216 8.88 -2.49 -10.87
N LEU A 217 9.03 -1.75 -11.99
CA LEU A 217 10.02 -2.07 -13.01
C LEU A 217 11.45 -1.94 -12.48
N ALA A 218 11.75 -0.85 -11.76
CA ALA A 218 13.08 -0.64 -11.18
C ALA A 218 13.43 -1.76 -10.20
N PHE A 219 12.46 -2.15 -9.35
CA PHE A 219 12.62 -3.26 -8.42
C PHE A 219 12.78 -4.61 -9.15
N ALA A 220 11.95 -4.88 -10.14
CA ALA A 220 12.03 -6.12 -10.92
C ALA A 220 13.37 -6.27 -11.66
N LYS A 221 13.90 -5.18 -12.23
CA LYS A 221 15.24 -5.15 -12.84
C LYS A 221 16.34 -5.44 -11.82
N LYS A 222 16.27 -4.85 -10.62
CA LYS A 222 17.26 -5.04 -9.56
C LYS A 222 17.34 -6.49 -9.07
N TYR A 223 16.19 -7.16 -8.99
CA TYR A 223 16.09 -8.51 -8.41
C TYR A 223 15.80 -9.61 -9.44
N ASP A 224 15.95 -9.29 -10.74
CA ASP A 224 15.74 -10.22 -11.86
C ASP A 224 14.38 -10.93 -11.81
N LEU A 225 13.31 -10.14 -11.57
CA LEU A 225 11.95 -10.64 -11.47
C LEU A 225 11.24 -10.60 -12.83
N PRO A 226 10.28 -11.51 -13.06
CA PRO A 226 9.55 -11.56 -14.33
C PRO A 226 8.80 -10.26 -14.61
N ILE A 227 8.69 -9.90 -15.90
CA ILE A 227 7.93 -8.75 -16.38
C ILE A 227 6.93 -9.26 -17.40
N LYS A 228 5.65 -8.93 -17.21
CA LYS A 228 4.56 -9.38 -18.08
C LYS A 228 3.71 -8.19 -18.53
N ILE A 229 3.71 -7.92 -19.84
CA ILE A 229 2.88 -6.89 -20.46
C ILE A 229 1.45 -7.41 -20.55
N VAL A 230 0.49 -6.62 -20.06
CA VAL A 230 -0.94 -6.97 -20.04
C VAL A 230 -1.86 -5.88 -20.59
N VAL A 231 -1.32 -4.72 -20.92
CA VAL A 231 -2.03 -3.63 -21.62
C VAL A 231 -1.13 -3.07 -22.73
N ASN A 232 -1.63 -3.04 -23.92
CA ASN A 232 -0.95 -2.47 -25.10
C ASN A 232 -1.59 -1.16 -25.52
N PRO A 233 -0.80 -0.14 -25.93
CA PRO A 233 -1.33 1.10 -26.45
C PRO A 233 -2.09 0.92 -27.77
N VAL A 234 -2.96 1.87 -28.06
CA VAL A 234 -3.67 1.96 -29.35
C VAL A 234 -3.21 3.23 -30.07
N ASP A 235 -2.89 3.11 -31.33
CA ASP A 235 -2.51 4.24 -32.14
C ASP A 235 -3.73 5.11 -32.53
N LYS A 236 -3.47 6.23 -33.25
CA LYS A 236 -4.53 7.15 -33.67
C LYS A 236 -5.51 6.56 -34.67
N ASP A 237 -5.12 5.49 -35.34
CA ASP A 237 -5.90 4.79 -36.36
C ASP A 237 -6.69 3.61 -35.75
N GLY A 238 -6.54 3.37 -34.46
CA GLY A 238 -7.22 2.31 -33.70
C GLY A 238 -6.50 0.95 -33.72
N ASN A 239 -5.24 0.90 -34.22
CA ASN A 239 -4.49 -0.34 -34.22
C ASN A 239 -3.77 -0.54 -32.88
N VAL A 240 -3.74 -1.77 -32.39
CA VAL A 240 -3.01 -2.15 -31.18
C VAL A 240 -1.53 -2.26 -31.51
N HIS A 241 -0.69 -1.54 -30.80
CA HIS A 241 0.76 -1.68 -30.85
C HIS A 241 1.21 -2.66 -29.75
N GLU A 242 1.66 -3.84 -30.14
CA GLU A 242 2.19 -4.83 -29.21
C GLU A 242 3.55 -4.36 -28.67
N LEU A 243 3.57 -4.02 -27.38
CA LEU A 243 4.81 -3.59 -26.70
C LEU A 243 5.80 -4.75 -26.57
N THR A 244 7.06 -4.43 -26.77
CA THR A 244 8.19 -5.30 -26.43
C THR A 244 8.72 -4.99 -25.02
N LEU A 245 9.55 -5.89 -24.47
CA LEU A 245 10.22 -5.62 -23.19
C LEU A 245 11.23 -4.48 -23.33
N GLU A 246 11.90 -4.35 -24.48
CA GLU A 246 12.84 -3.26 -24.73
C GLU A 246 12.12 -1.90 -24.68
N GLU A 247 10.99 -1.76 -25.37
CA GLU A 247 10.16 -0.55 -25.32
C GLU A 247 9.66 -0.26 -23.89
N THR A 248 9.23 -1.31 -23.15
CA THR A 248 8.82 -1.17 -21.75
C THR A 248 9.98 -0.70 -20.87
N PHE A 249 11.21 -1.12 -21.16
CA PHE A 249 12.40 -0.67 -20.43
C PHE A 249 12.77 0.78 -20.70
N GLU A 250 12.47 1.29 -21.88
CA GLU A 250 12.72 2.68 -22.26
C GLU A 250 11.60 3.60 -21.77
N ASN A 251 10.35 3.18 -21.92
CA ASN A 251 9.19 3.97 -21.57
C ASN A 251 8.00 3.11 -21.13
N ILE A 252 7.63 3.23 -19.87
CA ILE A 252 6.52 2.45 -19.29
C ILE A 252 5.18 2.98 -19.77
N PHE A 253 4.36 2.10 -20.30
CA PHE A 253 3.01 2.42 -20.70
C PHE A 253 2.04 2.31 -19.51
N THR A 254 1.45 3.43 -19.12
CA THR A 254 0.46 3.52 -18.02
C THR A 254 -0.91 4.01 -18.48
N GLY A 255 -1.06 4.24 -19.79
CA GLY A 255 -2.25 4.83 -20.41
C GLY A 255 -3.40 3.85 -20.61
N ASN A 256 -4.43 4.35 -21.32
CA ASN A 256 -5.54 3.53 -21.79
C ASN A 256 -5.13 2.74 -23.04
N GLY A 257 -5.52 1.47 -23.07
CA GLY A 257 -5.15 0.57 -24.15
C GLY A 257 -6.00 -0.70 -24.17
N ILE A 258 -5.54 -1.69 -24.89
CA ILE A 258 -6.20 -2.98 -25.03
C ILE A 258 -5.48 -4.03 -24.20
N MET A 259 -6.26 -4.84 -23.48
CA MET A 259 -5.73 -5.91 -22.64
C MET A 259 -5.20 -7.08 -23.50
N THR A 260 -4.08 -7.63 -23.04
CA THR A 260 -3.42 -8.80 -23.64
C THR A 260 -2.88 -9.70 -22.51
N ASN A 261 -2.56 -10.95 -22.80
CA ASN A 261 -2.06 -11.92 -21.82
C ASN A 261 -2.92 -12.02 -20.53
N SER A 262 -4.20 -11.70 -20.64
CA SER A 262 -5.18 -11.60 -19.55
C SER A 262 -6.33 -12.60 -19.71
N GLY A 263 -6.14 -13.64 -20.53
CA GLY A 263 -7.08 -14.73 -20.73
C GLY A 263 -8.41 -14.27 -21.35
N GLU A 264 -9.52 -14.50 -20.68
CA GLU A 264 -10.85 -14.12 -21.18
C GLU A 264 -11.07 -12.59 -21.32
N PHE A 265 -10.15 -11.78 -20.82
CA PHE A 265 -10.19 -10.32 -20.91
C PHE A 265 -9.29 -9.77 -22.03
N ASP A 266 -8.67 -10.64 -22.83
CA ASP A 266 -7.88 -10.20 -23.97
C ASP A 266 -8.76 -9.51 -25.01
N GLY A 267 -8.26 -8.43 -25.61
CA GLY A 267 -8.93 -7.69 -26.66
C GLY A 267 -9.96 -6.66 -26.21
N ILE A 268 -10.26 -6.53 -24.91
CA ILE A 268 -11.12 -5.46 -24.40
C ILE A 268 -10.27 -4.25 -23.93
N SER A 269 -10.93 -3.08 -23.79
CA SER A 269 -10.26 -1.91 -23.20
C SER A 269 -9.87 -2.19 -21.75
N ASN A 270 -8.74 -1.63 -21.29
CA ASN A 270 -8.35 -1.77 -19.89
C ASN A 270 -9.34 -1.10 -18.92
N GLU A 271 -10.07 -0.07 -19.35
CA GLU A 271 -11.14 0.54 -18.54
C GLU A 271 -12.32 -0.43 -18.32
N ASP A 272 -12.77 -1.14 -19.36
CA ASP A 272 -13.77 -2.22 -19.21
C ASP A 272 -13.18 -3.39 -18.42
N GLY A 273 -11.91 -3.67 -18.61
CA GLY A 273 -11.16 -4.70 -17.90
C GLY A 273 -11.18 -4.49 -16.40
N LYS A 274 -10.95 -3.26 -15.92
CA LYS A 274 -11.05 -2.90 -14.50
C LYS A 274 -12.38 -3.34 -13.89
N ILE A 275 -13.46 -3.01 -14.55
CA ILE A 275 -14.82 -3.32 -14.07
C ILE A 275 -15.07 -4.83 -14.06
N LYS A 276 -14.84 -5.48 -15.21
CA LYS A 276 -15.12 -6.93 -15.39
C LYS A 276 -14.26 -7.82 -14.50
N ILE A 277 -13.00 -7.45 -14.28
CA ILE A 277 -12.10 -8.21 -13.39
C ILE A 277 -12.60 -8.10 -11.94
N VAL A 278 -13.00 -6.90 -11.49
CA VAL A 278 -13.55 -6.72 -10.14
C VAL A 278 -14.85 -7.52 -9.98
N GLU A 279 -15.77 -7.46 -10.93
CA GLU A 279 -16.99 -8.29 -10.91
C GLU A 279 -16.68 -9.80 -10.83
N LYS A 280 -15.63 -10.26 -11.53
CA LYS A 280 -15.20 -11.65 -11.46
C LYS A 280 -14.63 -11.99 -10.09
N LEU A 281 -13.80 -11.11 -9.51
CA LEU A 281 -13.25 -11.32 -8.19
C LEU A 281 -14.35 -11.37 -7.11
N GLU A 282 -15.36 -10.52 -7.22
CA GLU A 282 -16.54 -10.54 -6.34
C GLU A 282 -17.31 -11.85 -6.42
N LYS A 283 -17.58 -12.33 -7.66
CA LYS A 283 -18.23 -13.65 -7.88
C LYS A 283 -17.43 -14.81 -7.33
N LEU A 284 -16.10 -14.71 -7.30
CA LEU A 284 -15.20 -15.72 -6.74
C LEU A 284 -15.02 -15.58 -5.21
N GLY A 285 -15.52 -14.52 -4.59
CA GLY A 285 -15.27 -14.19 -3.19
C GLY A 285 -13.79 -13.91 -2.90
N LYS A 286 -13.05 -13.35 -3.89
CA LYS A 286 -11.60 -13.11 -3.83
C LYS A 286 -11.23 -11.63 -3.99
N GLY A 287 -12.19 -10.73 -3.80
CA GLY A 287 -12.00 -9.29 -3.89
C GLY A 287 -13.32 -8.54 -4.00
N LYS A 288 -13.27 -7.22 -3.93
CA LYS A 288 -14.45 -6.35 -4.02
C LYS A 288 -14.05 -4.95 -4.48
N ALA A 289 -14.99 -4.22 -5.09
CA ALA A 289 -14.84 -2.79 -5.33
C ALA A 289 -14.69 -2.04 -3.99
N THR A 290 -13.75 -1.11 -3.92
CA THR A 290 -13.47 -0.38 -2.68
C THR A 290 -13.00 1.04 -2.97
N VAL A 291 -13.34 1.96 -2.08
CA VAL A 291 -12.81 3.34 -2.08
C VAL A 291 -11.86 3.49 -0.92
N ASN A 292 -10.66 3.93 -1.21
CA ASN A 292 -9.64 4.27 -0.21
C ASN A 292 -9.39 5.79 -0.18
N TYR A 293 -8.93 6.27 0.97
CA TYR A 293 -8.54 7.65 1.17
C TYR A 293 -7.08 7.72 1.63
N ARG A 294 -6.34 8.74 1.18
CA ARG A 294 -5.00 9.04 1.71
C ARG A 294 -5.10 9.62 3.13
N LEU A 295 -6.23 10.28 3.44
CA LEU A 295 -6.54 10.77 4.77
C LEU A 295 -6.53 9.61 5.76
N HIS A 296 -5.80 9.77 6.86
CA HIS A 296 -5.74 8.80 7.95
C HIS A 296 -6.41 9.33 9.20
N ASP A 297 -6.87 8.41 10.05
CA ASP A 297 -7.37 8.76 11.37
C ASP A 297 -6.31 9.49 12.18
N TRP A 298 -6.72 10.48 12.90
CA TRP A 298 -5.83 11.40 13.60
C TRP A 298 -5.39 10.84 14.95
N LEU A 299 -4.09 10.58 15.10
CA LEU A 299 -3.46 10.25 16.38
C LEU A 299 -3.48 11.48 17.30
N ILE A 300 -4.28 11.43 18.34
CA ILE A 300 -4.49 12.56 19.25
C ILE A 300 -3.71 12.47 20.55
N SER A 301 -3.35 11.28 21.01
CA SER A 301 -2.66 11.12 22.28
C SER A 301 -1.19 11.54 22.20
N ARG A 302 -0.77 12.28 23.24
CA ARG A 302 0.62 12.66 23.47
C ARG A 302 0.94 12.46 24.97
N GLN A 303 2.11 11.92 25.26
CA GLN A 303 2.59 11.75 26.64
C GLN A 303 3.21 13.08 27.10
N ARG A 304 2.37 14.00 27.60
CA ARG A 304 2.77 15.31 28.10
C ARG A 304 2.30 15.44 29.55
N TYR A 305 3.15 16.02 30.39
CA TYR A 305 2.79 16.31 31.78
C TYR A 305 1.70 17.39 31.87
N TRP A 306 1.77 18.39 30.98
CA TRP A 306 0.79 19.46 30.83
C TRP A 306 0.19 19.45 29.43
N GLY A 307 -1.10 19.65 29.35
CA GLY A 307 -1.86 19.73 28.10
C GLY A 307 -3.36 19.56 28.36
N THR A 308 -4.15 19.63 27.30
CA THR A 308 -5.59 19.33 27.36
C THR A 308 -5.77 17.82 27.59
N PRO A 309 -6.40 17.39 28.69
CA PRO A 309 -6.67 15.98 28.93
C PRO A 309 -7.70 15.44 27.93
N ILE A 310 -7.50 14.20 27.48
CA ILE A 310 -8.47 13.52 26.63
C ILE A 310 -9.63 13.02 27.52
N PRO A 311 -10.88 13.48 27.31
CA PRO A 311 -12.02 13.10 28.14
C PRO A 311 -12.51 11.71 27.77
N VAL A 312 -11.88 10.68 28.36
CA VAL A 312 -12.21 9.27 28.13
C VAL A 312 -12.78 8.68 29.40
N ILE A 313 -13.87 7.92 29.26
CA ILE A 313 -14.53 7.17 30.35
C ILE A 313 -14.16 5.69 30.20
#